data_a9a0124390c02c56229748877a88e0c6
#
_entry.id   a9a0124390c02c56229748877a88e0c6
#
_cell.length_a   1.000
_cell.length_b   1.000
_cell.length_c   1.000
_cell.angle_alpha   90.00
_cell.angle_beta   90.00
_cell.angle_gamma   90.00
#
_symmetry.space_group_name_H-M   'P 1'
#
loop_
_entity.id
_entity.type
_entity.pdbx_description
1 polymer ?
#
loop_
_entity_poly.entity_id
_entity_poly.type
_entity_poly.pdbx_seq_one_letter_code
_entity_poly.pdbx_strand_id
1 'polypeptide(L)'
;MERNFKNILLLLLIGAAGTAYAWEDCGTNIQYDIQGSTLVLNSPDPTLPATIVSMAFKNNKEIKSVTLPENVTTIEGQAFMGCTALTDIDLGSVQQISPYAFDSCTSLNNVVIPPTVTNIGVHAFYACTALQHVLCRPYYAPDLGTDAFTKCHTSLQICVPTLGTYRNQPNWNSYYEKIVLTCQFLDESDEKSNTEAKINDYSSTSPNSVTLFRTLRKAGCFNTMTLPFSVPDINASPLGGDNVEVYTFTDAAVENGTLVFDITKVNTNRLEAGVPYLIQWNNTGEVITRMDFTNIDGWDDDNIANTTNGTGVTYHGFYGKTHMDDETSGEQHLNLFLGSGNQLYWPEENDATSMLGFRACFQITNSGASLAPVRRGMPATLRIVATPTGIDSPFPSGEGRGEAATIVLRNGQLVILRNGQTFSLNGQKL
;
A
#
# COMPACT_ATOMS: atom_id res chain seq x y z
N MET A 1 9.28 30.48 -37.88
CA MET A 1 8.29 29.40 -38.14
C MET A 1 7.32 29.40 -36.97
N GLU A 2 6.19 30.00 -37.21
CA GLU A 2 5.11 30.13 -36.23
C GLU A 2 4.50 28.75 -35.97
N ARG A 3 4.54 28.28 -34.72
CA ARG A 3 3.75 27.13 -34.29
C ARG A 3 2.33 27.60 -34.03
N ASN A 4 1.42 27.13 -34.84
CA ASN A 4 -0.01 27.33 -34.67
C ASN A 4 -0.48 26.64 -33.36
N PHE A 5 -0.70 27.45 -32.33
CA PHE A 5 -1.55 27.10 -31.20
C PHE A 5 -3.02 27.34 -31.63
N LYS A 6 -3.68 26.31 -32.07
CA LYS A 6 -5.14 26.29 -32.23
C LYS A 6 -5.65 24.98 -31.66
N ASN A 7 -6.34 25.13 -30.59
CA ASN A 7 -7.47 24.44 -29.98
C ASN A 7 -7.25 24.22 -28.49
N ILE A 8 -7.41 25.30 -27.74
CA ILE A 8 -7.68 25.23 -26.31
C ILE A 8 -9.16 24.88 -26.21
N LEU A 9 -9.48 23.62 -25.92
CA LEU A 9 -10.79 23.27 -25.40
C LEU A 9 -10.76 23.50 -23.89
N LEU A 10 -11.28 24.65 -23.47
CA LEU A 10 -11.44 25.05 -22.09
C LEU A 10 -12.46 24.11 -21.43
N LEU A 11 -12.01 23.01 -20.82
CA LEU A 11 -12.86 22.22 -19.92
C LEU A 11 -12.86 22.89 -18.55
N LEU A 12 -13.92 23.64 -18.26
CA LEU A 12 -14.23 24.15 -16.94
C LEU A 12 -14.65 22.98 -16.05
N LEU A 13 -13.70 22.41 -15.30
CA LEU A 13 -14.00 21.53 -14.16
C LEU A 13 -14.34 22.43 -12.97
N ILE A 14 -15.63 22.52 -12.63
CA ILE A 14 -16.09 23.19 -11.41
C ILE A 14 -15.85 22.23 -10.25
N GLY A 15 -14.81 22.47 -9.48
CA GLY A 15 -14.59 21.78 -8.22
C GLY A 15 -15.65 22.16 -7.17
N ALA A 16 -15.87 21.35 -6.17
CA ALA A 16 -16.89 21.51 -5.12
C ALA A 16 -16.79 22.83 -4.29
N ALA A 17 -15.83 23.72 -4.61
CA ALA A 17 -15.63 25.03 -3.98
C ALA A 17 -15.87 26.24 -4.89
N GLY A 18 -16.37 26.03 -6.13
CA GLY A 18 -16.79 27.13 -7.01
C GLY A 18 -15.66 27.95 -7.66
N THR A 19 -14.40 27.52 -7.60
CA THR A 19 -13.29 28.14 -8.33
C THR A 19 -13.06 27.42 -9.64
N ALA A 20 -13.12 28.17 -10.75
CA ALA A 20 -12.78 27.66 -12.07
C ALA A 20 -11.24 27.55 -12.18
N TYR A 21 -10.70 26.36 -12.46
CA TYR A 21 -9.28 26.16 -12.74
C TYR A 21 -8.98 26.49 -14.20
N ALA A 22 -7.95 27.31 -14.44
CA ALA A 22 -7.42 27.55 -15.79
C ALA A 22 -6.21 26.62 -15.98
N TRP A 23 -6.46 25.41 -16.47
CA TRP A 23 -5.41 24.42 -16.75
C TRP A 23 -4.55 24.86 -17.94
N GLU A 24 -3.22 24.84 -17.75
CA GLU A 24 -2.23 25.12 -18.80
C GLU A 24 -1.46 23.83 -19.13
N ASP A 25 -1.09 23.64 -20.40
CA ASP A 25 -0.32 22.47 -20.81
C ASP A 25 1.15 22.59 -20.37
N CYS A 26 1.66 21.55 -19.72
CA CYS A 26 3.07 21.46 -19.34
C CYS A 26 3.74 20.19 -19.90
N GLY A 27 3.09 19.49 -20.82
CA GLY A 27 3.65 18.30 -21.42
C GLY A 27 2.67 17.49 -22.26
N THR A 28 3.03 16.23 -22.47
CA THR A 28 2.16 15.28 -23.15
C THR A 28 1.20 14.67 -22.13
N ASN A 29 -0.10 14.78 -22.39
CA ASN A 29 -1.18 14.28 -21.54
C ASN A 29 -1.09 14.80 -20.10
N ILE A 30 -0.64 16.05 -19.90
CA ILE A 30 -0.52 16.67 -18.60
C ILE A 30 -0.74 18.17 -18.64
N GLN A 31 -1.50 18.66 -17.66
CA GLN A 31 -1.84 20.07 -17.48
C GLN A 31 -1.55 20.48 -16.04
N TYR A 32 -1.39 21.76 -15.79
CA TYR A 32 -1.08 22.26 -14.46
C TYR A 32 -1.91 23.49 -14.08
N ASP A 33 -2.01 23.71 -12.77
CA ASP A 33 -2.43 24.95 -12.13
C ASP A 33 -1.57 25.18 -10.87
N ILE A 34 -1.27 26.43 -10.55
CA ILE A 34 -0.51 26.79 -9.36
C ILE A 34 -1.44 27.40 -8.32
N GLN A 35 -1.67 26.66 -7.23
CA GLN A 35 -2.53 27.05 -6.12
C GLN A 35 -1.69 27.51 -4.93
N GLY A 36 -1.50 28.82 -4.82
CA GLY A 36 -0.58 29.38 -3.83
C GLY A 36 0.86 28.97 -4.11
N SER A 37 1.39 28.01 -3.36
CA SER A 37 2.75 27.45 -3.56
C SER A 37 2.74 25.96 -3.95
N THR A 38 1.58 25.38 -4.19
CA THR A 38 1.42 23.99 -4.62
C THR A 38 1.20 23.92 -6.11
N LEU A 39 2.01 23.14 -6.80
CA LEU A 39 1.79 22.80 -8.20
C LEU A 39 0.83 21.61 -8.25
N VAL A 40 -0.37 21.86 -8.78
CA VAL A 40 -1.37 20.81 -9.01
C VAL A 40 -1.29 20.38 -10.46
N LEU A 41 -1.14 19.10 -10.69
CA LEU A 41 -1.05 18.51 -12.02
C LEU A 41 -2.26 17.62 -12.27
N ASN A 42 -2.75 17.63 -13.49
CA ASN A 42 -3.88 16.83 -13.95
C ASN A 42 -3.54 16.12 -15.25
N SER A 43 -3.89 14.86 -15.34
CA SER A 43 -3.80 14.11 -16.61
C SER A 43 -5.20 14.00 -17.21
N PRO A 44 -5.43 14.61 -18.39
CA PRO A 44 -6.71 14.54 -19.07
C PRO A 44 -7.15 13.11 -19.43
N ASP A 45 -6.21 12.22 -19.70
CA ASP A 45 -6.45 10.80 -19.92
C ASP A 45 -5.52 9.98 -19.01
N PRO A 46 -6.01 9.49 -17.84
CA PRO A 46 -5.19 8.74 -16.90
C PRO A 46 -4.78 7.34 -17.40
N THR A 47 -5.36 6.87 -18.52
CA THR A 47 -5.00 5.56 -19.10
C THR A 47 -3.76 5.62 -19.99
N LEU A 48 -3.35 6.83 -20.41
CA LEU A 48 -2.18 7.05 -21.25
C LEU A 48 -1.02 7.60 -20.41
N PRO A 49 0.24 7.20 -20.72
CA PRO A 49 1.41 7.79 -20.09
C PRO A 49 1.46 9.31 -20.23
N ALA A 50 1.89 9.99 -19.19
CA ALA A 50 2.06 11.42 -19.15
C ALA A 50 3.55 11.80 -19.02
N THR A 51 3.93 12.93 -19.60
CA THR A 51 5.31 13.44 -19.59
C THR A 51 5.34 14.93 -19.28
N ILE A 52 6.08 15.34 -18.27
CA ILE A 52 6.40 16.74 -18.01
C ILE A 52 7.52 17.14 -18.96
N VAL A 53 7.25 18.11 -19.86
CA VAL A 53 8.22 18.48 -20.88
C VAL A 53 9.41 19.27 -20.34
N SER A 54 10.47 19.29 -21.14
CA SER A 54 11.70 20.02 -20.83
C SER A 54 11.43 21.47 -20.46
N MET A 55 12.05 21.93 -19.37
CA MET A 55 11.98 23.30 -18.86
C MET A 55 10.58 23.80 -18.44
N ALA A 56 9.58 22.93 -18.27
CA ALA A 56 8.20 23.34 -17.98
C ALA A 56 8.09 24.32 -16.79
N PHE A 57 8.81 24.07 -15.71
CA PHE A 57 8.80 24.89 -14.48
C PHE A 57 10.16 25.50 -14.16
N LYS A 58 11.08 25.56 -15.14
CA LYS A 58 12.44 26.04 -14.93
C LYS A 58 12.48 27.43 -14.29
N ASN A 59 13.27 27.56 -13.21
CA ASN A 59 13.45 28.76 -12.42
C ASN A 59 12.19 29.29 -11.71
N ASN A 60 11.15 28.48 -11.57
CA ASN A 60 10.00 28.86 -10.74
C ASN A 60 10.44 28.97 -9.28
N LYS A 61 10.18 30.12 -8.63
CA LYS A 61 10.56 30.44 -7.25
C LYS A 61 9.42 30.31 -6.24
N GLU A 62 8.23 29.96 -6.70
CA GLU A 62 7.01 29.95 -5.91
C GLU A 62 6.58 28.52 -5.55
N ILE A 63 6.85 27.53 -6.42
CA ILE A 63 6.48 26.13 -6.20
C ILE A 63 7.27 25.55 -5.04
N LYS A 64 6.56 25.15 -3.98
CA LYS A 64 7.14 24.46 -2.80
C LYS A 64 6.87 22.97 -2.78
N SER A 65 5.72 22.54 -3.27
CA SER A 65 5.33 21.13 -3.31
C SER A 65 4.71 20.76 -4.66
N VAL A 66 4.92 19.51 -5.05
CA VAL A 66 4.42 18.93 -6.30
C VAL A 66 3.88 17.54 -6.01
N THR A 67 2.66 17.26 -6.46
CA THR A 67 2.09 15.90 -6.48
C THR A 67 1.83 15.51 -7.92
N LEU A 68 2.43 14.39 -8.35
CA LEU A 68 2.29 13.90 -9.71
C LEU A 68 1.09 12.95 -9.83
N PRO A 69 0.30 13.01 -10.92
CA PRO A 69 -0.64 11.95 -11.27
C PRO A 69 0.07 10.59 -11.46
N GLU A 70 -0.61 9.49 -11.14
CA GLU A 70 -0.03 8.14 -11.18
C GLU A 70 0.49 7.70 -12.54
N ASN A 71 -0.01 8.28 -13.64
CA ASN A 71 0.41 7.96 -14.99
C ASN A 71 1.58 8.82 -15.51
N VAL A 72 2.17 9.69 -14.69
CA VAL A 72 3.39 10.43 -15.07
C VAL A 72 4.58 9.48 -15.03
N THR A 73 5.14 9.20 -16.21
CA THR A 73 6.28 8.27 -16.36
C THR A 73 7.60 8.96 -16.61
N THR A 74 7.59 10.19 -17.09
CA THR A 74 8.81 10.90 -17.49
C THR A 74 8.81 12.36 -17.03
N ILE A 75 9.91 12.78 -16.42
CA ILE A 75 10.25 14.17 -16.16
C ILE A 75 11.42 14.52 -17.08
N GLU A 76 11.16 15.36 -18.09
CA GLU A 76 12.17 15.72 -19.08
C GLU A 76 13.22 16.70 -18.53
N GLY A 77 14.25 16.93 -19.35
CA GLY A 77 15.43 17.69 -18.94
C GLY A 77 15.12 19.11 -18.46
N GLN A 78 15.71 19.51 -17.33
CA GLN A 78 15.55 20.84 -16.74
C GLN A 78 14.10 21.20 -16.33
N ALA A 79 13.17 20.24 -16.25
CA ALA A 79 11.75 20.52 -15.99
C ALA A 79 11.53 21.37 -14.73
N PHE A 80 12.26 21.07 -13.63
CA PHE A 80 12.25 21.81 -12.37
C PHE A 80 13.59 22.48 -12.05
N MET A 81 14.47 22.63 -13.03
CA MET A 81 15.78 23.26 -12.80
C MET A 81 15.64 24.63 -12.18
N GLY A 82 16.32 24.88 -11.06
CA GLY A 82 16.31 26.16 -10.37
C GLY A 82 15.01 26.48 -9.64
N CYS A 83 14.15 25.50 -9.36
CA CYS A 83 13.00 25.65 -8.47
C CYS A 83 13.48 25.74 -7.02
N THR A 84 14.05 26.90 -6.63
CA THR A 84 14.75 27.07 -5.35
C THR A 84 13.82 27.04 -4.13
N ALA A 85 12.52 27.18 -4.27
CA ALA A 85 11.54 27.06 -3.19
C ALA A 85 11.02 25.63 -3.00
N LEU A 86 11.28 24.71 -3.94
CA LEU A 86 10.78 23.35 -3.91
C LEU A 86 11.39 22.59 -2.72
N THR A 87 10.54 22.17 -1.78
CA THR A 87 10.92 21.44 -0.56
C THR A 87 10.56 19.98 -0.63
N ASP A 88 9.50 19.65 -1.37
CA ASP A 88 8.94 18.32 -1.43
C ASP A 88 8.41 18.00 -2.83
N ILE A 89 8.63 16.75 -3.26
CA ILE A 89 8.09 16.18 -4.49
C ILE A 89 7.84 14.69 -4.30
N ASP A 90 6.61 14.26 -4.60
CA ASP A 90 6.28 12.86 -4.76
C ASP A 90 6.45 12.47 -6.22
N LEU A 91 7.42 11.59 -6.50
CA LEU A 91 7.72 11.13 -7.86
C LEU A 91 6.77 10.04 -8.36
N GLY A 92 5.85 9.55 -7.52
CA GLY A 92 4.79 8.63 -7.93
C GLY A 92 5.28 7.43 -8.73
N SER A 93 4.84 7.33 -9.99
CA SER A 93 5.16 6.22 -10.92
C SER A 93 6.23 6.59 -11.97
N VAL A 94 7.02 7.62 -11.73
CA VAL A 94 8.09 8.06 -12.65
C VAL A 94 9.07 6.93 -12.93
N GLN A 95 9.40 6.75 -14.21
CA GLN A 95 10.36 5.76 -14.71
C GLN A 95 11.68 6.42 -15.13
N GLN A 96 11.62 7.65 -15.62
CA GLN A 96 12.78 8.38 -16.12
C GLN A 96 12.84 9.80 -15.56
N ILE A 97 13.98 10.12 -14.93
CA ILE A 97 14.33 11.46 -14.48
C ILE A 97 15.46 11.93 -15.41
N SER A 98 15.15 12.85 -16.32
CA SER A 98 16.09 13.27 -17.36
C SER A 98 17.18 14.21 -16.85
N PRO A 99 18.22 14.50 -17.65
CA PRO A 99 19.33 15.36 -17.22
C PRO A 99 18.87 16.75 -16.72
N TYR A 100 19.48 17.18 -15.60
CA TYR A 100 19.22 18.48 -14.95
C TYR A 100 17.78 18.68 -14.45
N ALA A 101 16.98 17.63 -14.35
CA ALA A 101 15.55 17.77 -14.04
C ALA A 101 15.27 18.60 -12.77
N PHE A 102 16.08 18.42 -11.72
CA PHE A 102 16.00 19.12 -10.43
C PHE A 102 17.28 19.86 -10.08
N ASP A 103 18.14 20.16 -11.06
CA ASP A 103 19.38 20.89 -10.80
C ASP A 103 19.08 22.22 -10.07
N SER A 104 19.83 22.51 -9.03
CA SER A 104 19.70 23.73 -8.23
C SER A 104 18.34 23.93 -7.52
N CYS A 105 17.64 22.85 -7.20
CA CYS A 105 16.51 22.87 -6.27
C CYS A 105 17.03 22.99 -4.83
N THR A 106 17.47 24.16 -4.44
CA THR A 106 18.29 24.38 -3.22
C THR A 106 17.55 24.18 -1.90
N SER A 107 16.21 24.15 -1.88
CA SER A 107 15.41 23.86 -0.70
C SER A 107 14.94 22.39 -0.61
N LEU A 108 15.18 21.59 -1.64
CA LEU A 108 14.78 20.18 -1.66
C LEU A 108 15.65 19.40 -0.68
N ASN A 109 15.05 18.88 0.41
CA ASN A 109 15.78 18.27 1.50
C ASN A 109 15.70 16.74 1.53
N ASN A 110 14.62 16.16 1.02
CA ASN A 110 14.40 14.73 0.92
C ASN A 110 13.84 14.37 -0.46
N VAL A 111 14.23 13.22 -0.99
CA VAL A 111 13.67 12.68 -2.23
C VAL A 111 13.48 11.17 -2.07
N VAL A 112 12.32 10.69 -2.48
CA VAL A 112 12.04 9.26 -2.63
C VAL A 112 12.10 8.92 -4.12
N ILE A 113 13.03 8.05 -4.50
CA ILE A 113 13.14 7.49 -5.85
C ILE A 113 12.24 6.24 -5.88
N PRO A 114 11.12 6.26 -6.60
CA PRO A 114 10.17 5.14 -6.62
C PRO A 114 10.75 3.90 -7.31
N PRO A 115 10.21 2.70 -7.04
CA PRO A 115 10.72 1.43 -7.59
C PRO A 115 10.64 1.34 -9.11
N THR A 116 9.81 2.17 -9.73
CA THR A 116 9.63 2.26 -11.17
C THR A 116 10.77 2.98 -11.90
N VAL A 117 11.63 3.73 -11.18
CA VAL A 117 12.72 4.49 -11.80
C VAL A 117 13.81 3.55 -12.32
N THR A 118 14.08 3.65 -13.61
CA THR A 118 15.14 2.91 -14.30
C THR A 118 16.33 3.79 -14.69
N ASN A 119 16.13 5.11 -14.76
CA ASN A 119 17.18 6.05 -15.15
C ASN A 119 17.08 7.38 -14.38
N ILE A 120 18.24 7.83 -13.88
CA ILE A 120 18.47 9.15 -13.27
C ILE A 120 19.56 9.85 -14.10
N GLY A 121 19.20 10.91 -14.80
CA GLY A 121 20.05 11.60 -15.76
C GLY A 121 21.26 12.34 -15.15
N VAL A 122 22.15 12.78 -16.04
CA VAL A 122 23.30 13.62 -15.66
C VAL A 122 22.82 14.87 -14.91
N HIS A 123 23.46 15.18 -13.78
CA HIS A 123 23.13 16.35 -12.94
C HIS A 123 21.66 16.42 -12.49
N ALA A 124 20.93 15.32 -12.45
CA ALA A 124 19.49 15.35 -12.16
C ALA A 124 19.15 16.08 -10.86
N PHE A 125 19.95 15.93 -9.82
CA PHE A 125 19.84 16.60 -8.51
C PHE A 125 21.11 17.39 -8.15
N TYR A 126 21.87 17.85 -9.15
CA TYR A 126 23.10 18.60 -8.92
C TYR A 126 22.77 19.90 -8.15
N ALA A 127 23.65 20.28 -7.23
CA ALA A 127 23.52 21.49 -6.41
C ALA A 127 22.17 21.64 -5.64
N CYS A 128 21.51 20.54 -5.33
CA CYS A 128 20.43 20.51 -4.34
C CYS A 128 21.04 20.61 -2.94
N THR A 129 21.45 21.83 -2.53
CA THR A 129 22.30 22.05 -1.36
C THR A 129 21.64 21.70 -0.01
N ALA A 130 20.32 21.62 0.06
CA ALA A 130 19.58 21.15 1.24
C ALA A 130 19.37 19.62 1.26
N LEU A 131 19.65 18.90 0.16
CA LEU A 131 19.33 17.48 0.03
C LEU A 131 20.21 16.63 0.94
N GLN A 132 19.62 16.13 2.02
CA GLN A 132 20.27 15.31 3.04
C GLN A 132 19.92 13.83 2.93
N HIS A 133 18.72 13.51 2.47
CA HIS A 133 18.25 12.13 2.40
C HIS A 133 17.68 11.81 1.03
N VAL A 134 18.20 10.76 0.42
CA VAL A 134 17.65 10.14 -0.79
C VAL A 134 17.31 8.71 -0.45
N LEU A 135 16.03 8.35 -0.54
CA LEU A 135 15.57 6.99 -0.37
C LEU A 135 15.37 6.34 -1.73
N CYS A 136 16.25 5.44 -2.13
CA CYS A 136 16.13 4.67 -3.36
C CYS A 136 15.35 3.39 -3.09
N ARG A 137 14.14 3.28 -3.65
CA ARG A 137 13.27 2.10 -3.52
C ARG A 137 13.58 0.99 -4.55
N PRO A 138 14.15 1.27 -5.77
CA PRO A 138 14.48 0.20 -6.71
C PRO A 138 15.43 -0.83 -6.07
N TYR A 139 15.09 -2.13 -6.20
CA TYR A 139 15.96 -3.21 -5.70
C TYR A 139 17.28 -3.27 -6.47
N TYR A 140 17.22 -3.13 -7.78
CA TYR A 140 18.39 -2.95 -8.63
C TYR A 140 18.65 -1.47 -8.84
N ALA A 141 19.91 -1.06 -8.74
CA ALA A 141 20.29 0.32 -8.94
C ALA A 141 19.90 0.79 -10.35
N PRO A 142 19.12 1.89 -10.47
CA PRO A 142 18.85 2.49 -11.77
C PRO A 142 20.13 3.00 -12.43
N ASP A 143 20.11 3.17 -13.74
CA ASP A 143 21.20 3.85 -14.45
C ASP A 143 21.37 5.26 -13.89
N LEU A 144 22.60 5.62 -13.51
CA LEU A 144 22.90 6.92 -12.93
C LEU A 144 23.78 7.74 -13.86
N GLY A 145 23.32 8.94 -14.19
CA GLY A 145 24.12 9.92 -14.91
C GLY A 145 25.27 10.48 -14.05
N THR A 146 26.31 10.98 -14.72
CA THR A 146 27.45 11.61 -14.06
C THR A 146 26.99 12.76 -13.18
N ASP A 147 27.57 12.88 -11.99
CA ASP A 147 27.35 14.00 -11.06
C ASP A 147 25.90 14.24 -10.63
N ALA A 148 25.05 13.19 -10.68
CA ALA A 148 23.62 13.32 -10.42
C ALA A 148 23.30 13.93 -9.04
N PHE A 149 24.10 13.63 -7.99
CA PHE A 149 23.95 14.17 -6.63
C PHE A 149 25.15 15.00 -6.16
N THR A 150 25.96 15.49 -7.09
CA THR A 150 27.13 16.29 -6.75
C THR A 150 26.70 17.70 -6.29
N LYS A 151 27.42 18.27 -5.34
CA LYS A 151 27.10 19.53 -4.64
C LYS A 151 25.78 19.53 -3.85
N CYS A 152 25.25 18.36 -3.52
CA CYS A 152 24.22 18.24 -2.50
C CYS A 152 24.80 18.51 -1.10
N HIS A 153 23.97 18.42 -0.06
CA HIS A 153 24.38 18.63 1.32
C HIS A 153 25.57 17.72 1.70
N THR A 154 26.50 18.21 2.53
CA THR A 154 27.68 17.44 2.93
C THR A 154 27.34 16.15 3.69
N SER A 155 26.24 16.18 4.44
CA SER A 155 25.69 15.01 5.16
C SER A 155 24.72 14.18 4.33
N LEU A 156 24.77 14.27 2.99
CA LEU A 156 23.88 13.45 2.13
C LEU A 156 24.04 11.96 2.46
N GLN A 157 22.91 11.32 2.70
CA GLN A 157 22.77 9.88 2.83
C GLN A 157 21.85 9.34 1.72
N ILE A 158 22.31 8.32 1.02
CA ILE A 158 21.55 7.63 -0.02
C ILE A 158 21.21 6.25 0.53
N CYS A 159 19.98 6.10 0.98
CA CYS A 159 19.44 4.87 1.54
C CYS A 159 19.04 3.94 0.42
N VAL A 160 19.52 2.71 0.42
CA VAL A 160 19.30 1.73 -0.63
C VAL A 160 18.86 0.39 -0.05
N PRO A 161 18.06 -0.42 -0.79
CA PRO A 161 17.63 -1.73 -0.32
C PRO A 161 18.77 -2.76 -0.23
N THR A 162 19.79 -2.63 -1.08
CA THR A 162 20.95 -3.53 -1.07
C THR A 162 22.23 -2.75 -1.43
N LEU A 163 23.29 -2.99 -0.67
CA LEU A 163 24.56 -2.29 -0.93
C LEU A 163 25.23 -2.77 -2.23
N GLY A 164 25.16 -4.07 -2.50
CA GLY A 164 25.90 -4.68 -3.62
C GLY A 164 25.42 -4.22 -4.98
N THR A 165 24.14 -4.05 -5.18
CA THR A 165 23.57 -3.60 -6.45
C THR A 165 23.83 -2.13 -6.73
N TYR A 166 24.06 -1.29 -5.72
CA TYR A 166 24.32 0.14 -5.88
C TYR A 166 25.81 0.47 -5.90
N ARG A 167 26.58 0.02 -4.90
CA ARG A 167 28.00 0.38 -4.77
C ARG A 167 28.88 -0.08 -5.93
N ASN A 168 28.47 -1.14 -6.64
CA ASN A 168 29.21 -1.71 -7.75
C ASN A 168 28.77 -1.19 -9.14
N GLN A 169 27.72 -0.37 -9.21
CA GLN A 169 27.26 0.19 -10.49
C GLN A 169 28.03 1.46 -10.89
N PRO A 170 28.20 1.69 -12.19
CA PRO A 170 28.80 2.91 -12.72
C PRO A 170 28.13 4.17 -12.17
N ASN A 171 28.90 5.20 -11.88
CA ASN A 171 28.51 6.47 -11.28
C ASN A 171 27.96 6.39 -9.85
N TRP A 172 27.25 5.31 -9.44
CA TRP A 172 26.88 5.07 -8.06
C TRP A 172 28.11 4.88 -7.15
N ASN A 173 29.16 4.27 -7.66
CA ASN A 173 30.42 4.07 -6.94
C ASN A 173 31.08 5.39 -6.50
N SER A 174 30.80 6.51 -7.17
CA SER A 174 31.25 7.85 -6.76
C SER A 174 30.61 8.32 -5.44
N TYR A 175 29.51 7.69 -5.04
CA TYR A 175 28.78 7.98 -3.80
C TYR A 175 28.95 6.87 -2.74
N TYR A 176 29.93 5.98 -2.89
CA TYR A 176 30.13 4.79 -2.06
C TYR A 176 29.96 5.05 -0.55
N GLU A 177 30.62 6.11 -0.04
CA GLU A 177 30.56 6.47 1.38
C GLU A 177 29.23 7.10 1.82
N LYS A 178 28.42 7.54 0.86
CA LYS A 178 27.10 8.13 1.10
C LYS A 178 25.98 7.10 1.01
N ILE A 179 26.24 5.95 0.39
CA ILE A 179 25.27 4.86 0.25
C ILE A 179 25.26 4.03 1.52
N VAL A 180 24.10 4.00 2.16
CA VAL A 180 23.91 3.34 3.46
C VAL A 180 22.72 2.39 3.43
N LEU A 181 22.81 1.31 4.21
CA LEU A 181 21.72 0.35 4.42
C LEU A 181 20.85 0.72 5.65
N THR A 182 21.00 1.93 6.18
CA THR A 182 20.34 2.33 7.44
C THR A 182 18.85 2.58 7.33
N CYS A 183 18.32 2.60 6.10
CA CYS A 183 16.90 2.78 5.86
C CYS A 183 16.32 1.45 5.37
N GLN A 184 15.94 0.59 6.32
CA GLN A 184 15.21 -0.62 5.96
C GLN A 184 13.81 -0.22 5.50
N PHE A 185 13.43 -0.65 4.30
CA PHE A 185 12.09 -0.44 3.81
C PHE A 185 11.57 -1.63 3.01
N LEU A 186 10.28 -1.79 3.07
CA LEU A 186 9.50 -2.76 2.32
C LEU A 186 8.50 -2.02 1.44
N ASP A 187 8.20 -2.57 0.28
CA ASP A 187 7.36 -1.93 -0.73
C ASP A 187 6.34 -2.92 -1.29
N GLU A 188 5.05 -2.55 -1.25
CA GLU A 188 4.00 -3.43 -1.76
C GLU A 188 4.10 -3.68 -3.28
N SER A 189 4.80 -2.82 -4.03
CA SER A 189 4.98 -2.95 -5.47
C SER A 189 6.17 -3.81 -5.88
N ASP A 190 7.05 -4.18 -4.92
CA ASP A 190 8.18 -5.05 -5.20
C ASP A 190 7.70 -6.45 -5.60
N GLU A 191 8.33 -7.02 -6.64
CA GLU A 191 8.11 -8.41 -7.01
C GLU A 191 8.46 -9.35 -5.83
N LYS A 192 7.76 -10.48 -5.74
CA LYS A 192 7.87 -11.44 -4.63
C LYS A 192 9.31 -11.81 -4.31
N SER A 193 10.12 -12.15 -5.31
CA SER A 193 11.52 -12.53 -5.11
C SER A 193 12.39 -11.42 -4.52
N ASN A 194 12.12 -10.15 -4.87
CA ASN A 194 12.84 -9.01 -4.34
C ASN A 194 12.47 -8.74 -2.88
N THR A 195 11.17 -8.87 -2.55
CA THR A 195 10.68 -8.72 -1.19
C THR A 195 11.22 -9.81 -0.28
N GLU A 196 11.19 -11.07 -0.71
CA GLU A 196 11.76 -12.21 0.02
C GLU A 196 13.27 -12.03 0.29
N ALA A 197 14.03 -11.56 -0.71
CA ALA A 197 15.44 -11.27 -0.51
C ALA A 197 15.70 -10.17 0.54
N LYS A 198 14.87 -9.13 0.58
CA LYS A 198 14.94 -8.08 1.61
C LYS A 198 14.58 -8.63 2.99
N ILE A 199 13.51 -9.43 3.10
CA ILE A 199 13.07 -10.02 4.37
C ILE A 199 14.15 -10.92 4.93
N ASN A 200 14.78 -11.77 4.11
CA ASN A 200 15.89 -12.63 4.52
C ASN A 200 17.10 -11.84 5.04
N ASP A 201 17.44 -10.72 4.39
CA ASP A 201 18.51 -9.83 4.86
C ASP A 201 18.13 -9.18 6.20
N TYR A 202 16.89 -8.72 6.35
CA TYR A 202 16.40 -8.08 7.57
C TYR A 202 16.23 -9.08 8.71
N SER A 203 15.77 -10.31 8.46
CA SER A 203 15.68 -11.32 9.48
C SER A 203 17.05 -11.68 10.06
N SER A 204 18.10 -11.66 9.25
CA SER A 204 19.49 -11.89 9.69
C SER A 204 20.06 -10.74 10.53
N THR A 205 19.65 -9.49 10.24
CA THR A 205 20.12 -8.26 10.91
C THR A 205 19.20 -7.79 12.03
N SER A 206 17.96 -8.32 12.08
CA SER A 206 16.92 -8.03 13.06
C SER A 206 16.76 -6.53 13.35
N PRO A 207 16.52 -5.69 12.34
CA PRO A 207 16.34 -4.27 12.58
C PRO A 207 15.11 -4.03 13.44
N ASN A 208 15.18 -3.05 14.34
CA ASN A 208 14.07 -2.67 15.20
C ASN A 208 13.17 -1.59 14.59
N SER A 209 13.43 -1.18 13.36
CA SER A 209 12.65 -0.20 12.62
C SER A 209 12.65 -0.52 11.13
N VAL A 210 11.53 -0.23 10.45
CA VAL A 210 11.36 -0.40 9.01
C VAL A 210 10.32 0.58 8.48
N THR A 211 10.56 1.10 7.28
CA THR A 211 9.54 1.86 6.55
C THR A 211 8.79 0.93 5.61
N LEU A 212 7.46 0.88 5.71
CA LEU A 212 6.59 0.16 4.78
C LEU A 212 5.90 1.14 3.86
N PHE A 213 6.11 0.99 2.56
CA PHE A 213 5.35 1.68 1.52
C PHE A 213 4.18 0.81 1.10
N ARG A 214 3.01 1.20 1.51
CA ARG A 214 1.77 0.50 1.22
C ARG A 214 0.56 1.42 1.35
N THR A 215 -0.37 1.30 0.42
CA THR A 215 -1.61 2.07 0.43
C THR A 215 -2.66 1.43 1.33
N LEU A 216 -3.05 2.14 2.37
CA LEU A 216 -4.16 1.79 3.27
C LEU A 216 -5.22 2.89 3.25
N ARG A 217 -6.48 2.49 3.30
CA ARG A 217 -7.62 3.39 3.30
C ARG A 217 -8.32 3.36 4.66
N LYS A 218 -8.38 4.50 5.36
CA LYS A 218 -9.02 4.61 6.68
C LYS A 218 -10.54 4.84 6.65
N ALA A 219 -11.17 4.89 5.50
CA ALA A 219 -12.58 5.28 5.32
C ALA A 219 -13.61 4.21 5.74
N GLY A 220 -13.47 3.58 6.90
CA GLY A 220 -14.40 2.55 7.38
C GLY A 220 -14.36 1.24 6.56
N CYS A 221 -13.37 1.07 5.69
CA CYS A 221 -13.17 -0.17 4.94
C CYS A 221 -12.07 -1.04 5.57
N PHE A 222 -12.22 -2.35 5.39
CA PHE A 222 -11.19 -3.30 5.77
C PHE A 222 -10.00 -3.21 4.81
N ASN A 223 -8.81 -3.30 5.38
CA ASN A 223 -7.55 -3.50 4.67
C ASN A 223 -6.97 -4.84 5.10
N THR A 224 -6.59 -5.69 4.16
CA THR A 224 -5.88 -6.93 4.48
C THR A 224 -4.41 -6.61 4.78
N MET A 225 -3.77 -7.25 5.73
CA MET A 225 -2.37 -6.99 6.09
C MET A 225 -1.64 -8.26 6.54
N THR A 226 -0.45 -8.46 5.99
CA THR A 226 0.50 -9.50 6.41
C THR A 226 1.88 -8.86 6.52
N LEU A 227 2.47 -8.85 7.71
CA LEU A 227 3.77 -8.22 7.96
C LEU A 227 4.83 -9.30 8.25
N PRO A 228 6.06 -9.17 7.74
CA PRO A 228 7.15 -10.09 8.03
C PRO A 228 7.84 -9.80 9.38
N PHE A 229 7.27 -8.94 10.19
CA PHE A 229 7.72 -8.56 11.52
C PHE A 229 6.53 -8.36 12.44
N SER A 230 6.76 -8.51 13.75
CA SER A 230 5.73 -8.25 14.75
C SER A 230 5.70 -6.77 15.15
N VAL A 231 4.50 -6.27 15.40
CA VAL A 231 4.24 -4.93 15.94
C VAL A 231 3.79 -5.08 17.37
N PRO A 232 4.67 -4.83 18.37
CA PRO A 232 4.36 -5.08 19.79
C PRO A 232 3.19 -4.26 20.34
N ASP A 233 3.01 -3.03 19.84
CA ASP A 233 1.90 -2.18 20.23
C ASP A 233 1.36 -1.42 19.00
N ILE A 234 0.19 -1.84 18.54
CA ILE A 234 -0.50 -1.21 17.40
C ILE A 234 -0.77 0.27 17.67
N ASN A 235 -1.15 0.63 18.90
CA ASN A 235 -1.52 2.01 19.22
C ASN A 235 -0.33 2.96 19.18
N ALA A 236 0.88 2.45 19.44
CA ALA A 236 2.12 3.20 19.34
C ALA A 236 2.75 3.13 17.93
N SER A 237 2.15 2.41 17.00
CA SER A 237 2.64 2.22 15.64
C SER A 237 1.94 3.17 14.65
N PRO A 238 2.42 3.27 13.40
CA PRO A 238 1.75 4.03 12.33
C PRO A 238 0.33 3.53 12.01
N LEU A 239 -0.01 2.30 12.42
CA LEU A 239 -1.36 1.73 12.29
C LEU A 239 -2.29 2.23 13.39
N GLY A 240 -1.75 2.73 14.49
CA GLY A 240 -2.50 3.28 15.61
C GLY A 240 -3.29 4.54 15.25
N GLY A 241 -4.01 5.04 16.24
CA GLY A 241 -4.90 6.19 16.11
C GLY A 241 -6.36 5.78 16.30
N ASP A 242 -7.25 6.74 16.15
CA ASP A 242 -8.64 6.67 16.58
C ASP A 242 -9.36 5.39 16.14
N ASN A 243 -9.55 4.48 17.11
CA ASN A 243 -10.38 3.28 16.96
C ASN A 243 -9.96 2.31 15.84
N VAL A 244 -8.67 1.97 15.78
CA VAL A 244 -8.22 0.85 14.94
C VAL A 244 -8.78 -0.46 15.48
N GLU A 245 -9.36 -1.26 14.61
CA GLU A 245 -9.87 -2.58 14.91
C GLU A 245 -9.16 -3.62 14.04
N VAL A 246 -8.74 -4.71 14.67
CA VAL A 246 -8.03 -5.81 14.01
C VAL A 246 -8.87 -7.06 14.10
N TYR A 247 -8.93 -7.79 12.99
CA TYR A 247 -9.70 -9.01 12.87
C TYR A 247 -8.86 -10.11 12.25
N THR A 248 -9.19 -11.34 12.58
CA THR A 248 -8.66 -12.54 11.94
C THR A 248 -9.79 -13.36 11.35
N PHE A 249 -9.49 -14.12 10.30
CA PHE A 249 -10.41 -15.08 9.71
C PHE A 249 -10.58 -16.28 10.63
N THR A 250 -11.81 -16.75 10.78
CA THR A 250 -12.12 -17.88 11.67
C THR A 250 -12.85 -19.02 10.96
N ASP A 251 -13.82 -18.72 10.09
CA ASP A 251 -14.59 -19.75 9.40
C ASP A 251 -15.20 -19.25 8.09
N ALA A 252 -15.70 -20.18 7.26
CA ALA A 252 -16.48 -19.87 6.07
C ALA A 252 -17.60 -20.91 5.88
N ALA A 253 -18.73 -20.43 5.37
CA ALA A 253 -19.89 -21.27 5.06
C ALA A 253 -20.60 -20.78 3.80
N VAL A 254 -21.35 -21.68 3.14
CA VAL A 254 -22.31 -21.29 2.10
C VAL A 254 -23.72 -21.23 2.71
N GLU A 255 -24.27 -20.02 2.82
CA GLU A 255 -25.59 -19.77 3.39
C GLU A 255 -26.49 -19.15 2.32
N ASN A 256 -27.61 -19.82 1.99
CA ASN A 256 -28.57 -19.35 0.98
C ASN A 256 -27.94 -18.95 -0.37
N GLY A 257 -26.93 -19.70 -0.82
CA GLY A 257 -26.21 -19.42 -2.07
C GLY A 257 -25.20 -18.27 -2.01
N THR A 258 -24.91 -17.75 -0.82
CA THR A 258 -23.88 -16.74 -0.56
C THR A 258 -22.74 -17.36 0.23
N LEU A 259 -21.52 -17.10 -0.18
CA LEU A 259 -20.33 -17.49 0.57
C LEU A 259 -20.08 -16.46 1.69
N VAL A 260 -20.12 -16.91 2.93
CA VAL A 260 -19.95 -16.08 4.12
C VAL A 260 -18.63 -16.41 4.77
N PHE A 261 -17.79 -15.40 4.98
CA PHE A 261 -16.52 -15.52 5.70
C PHE A 261 -16.67 -14.89 7.08
N ASP A 262 -16.45 -15.68 8.11
CA ASP A 262 -16.49 -15.25 9.49
C ASP A 262 -15.16 -14.70 9.93
N ILE A 263 -15.17 -13.47 10.44
CA ILE A 263 -14.02 -12.79 11.00
C ILE A 263 -14.29 -12.43 12.45
N THR A 264 -13.29 -12.58 13.29
CA THR A 264 -13.38 -12.32 14.73
C THR A 264 -12.41 -11.21 15.12
N LYS A 265 -12.89 -10.26 15.93
CA LYS A 265 -12.04 -9.19 16.46
C LYS A 265 -10.96 -9.78 17.38
N VAL A 266 -9.73 -9.36 17.15
CA VAL A 266 -8.58 -9.75 17.97
C VAL A 266 -8.46 -8.80 19.17
N ASN A 267 -8.47 -9.34 20.37
CA ASN A 267 -8.35 -8.56 21.61
C ASN A 267 -6.87 -8.42 22.04
N THR A 268 -6.01 -8.02 21.11
CA THR A 268 -4.60 -7.77 21.38
C THR A 268 -4.17 -6.47 20.73
N ASN A 269 -3.22 -5.78 21.37
CA ASN A 269 -2.56 -4.64 20.77
C ASN A 269 -1.33 -5.03 19.94
N ARG A 270 -1.05 -6.33 19.82
CA ARG A 270 0.11 -6.85 19.10
C ARG A 270 -0.31 -7.50 17.78
N LEU A 271 0.43 -7.23 16.71
CA LEU A 271 0.39 -8.03 15.48
C LEU A 271 1.59 -8.95 15.44
N GLU A 272 1.37 -10.21 15.15
CA GLU A 272 2.44 -11.19 14.99
C GLU A 272 2.95 -11.24 13.56
N ALA A 273 4.26 -11.48 13.40
CA ALA A 273 4.88 -11.67 12.09
C ALA A 273 4.23 -12.86 11.36
N GLY A 274 4.09 -12.74 10.05
CA GLY A 274 3.56 -13.82 9.21
C GLY A 274 2.04 -14.01 9.27
N VAL A 275 1.36 -13.42 10.22
CA VAL A 275 -0.09 -13.61 10.39
C VAL A 275 -0.87 -12.64 9.52
N PRO A 276 -1.79 -13.12 8.64
CA PRO A 276 -2.67 -12.25 7.87
C PRO A 276 -3.82 -11.73 8.73
N TYR A 277 -4.00 -10.41 8.73
CA TYR A 277 -5.04 -9.69 9.44
C TYR A 277 -5.94 -8.89 8.51
N LEU A 278 -7.15 -8.56 8.99
CA LEU A 278 -7.98 -7.48 8.45
C LEU A 278 -7.94 -6.33 9.44
N ILE A 279 -7.66 -5.12 8.95
CA ILE A 279 -7.56 -3.92 9.77
C ILE A 279 -8.57 -2.90 9.27
N GLN A 280 -9.30 -2.28 10.19
CA GLN A 280 -10.29 -1.25 9.91
C GLN A 280 -10.11 -0.07 10.88
N TRP A 281 -10.35 1.14 10.38
CA TRP A 281 -10.43 2.36 11.18
C TRP A 281 -11.84 2.93 11.07
N ASN A 282 -12.40 3.34 12.21
CA ASN A 282 -13.75 3.91 12.29
C ASN A 282 -13.77 5.44 12.06
N ASN A 283 -12.80 5.97 11.33
CA ASN A 283 -12.72 7.40 11.00
C ASN A 283 -12.77 7.65 9.49
N THR A 284 -12.89 8.92 9.10
CA THR A 284 -13.16 9.31 7.73
C THR A 284 -11.88 9.66 6.96
N GLY A 285 -11.63 8.93 5.89
CA GLY A 285 -11.11 9.52 4.66
C GLY A 285 -9.62 9.67 4.45
N GLU A 286 -8.73 9.33 5.39
CA GLU A 286 -7.28 9.37 5.12
C GLU A 286 -6.78 8.15 4.34
N VAL A 287 -5.85 8.41 3.43
CA VAL A 287 -5.04 7.39 2.75
C VAL A 287 -3.63 7.45 3.32
N ILE A 288 -3.13 6.32 3.83
CA ILE A 288 -1.74 6.19 4.25
C ILE A 288 -0.99 5.50 3.11
N THR A 289 0.13 6.06 2.67
CA THR A 289 0.99 5.47 1.64
C THR A 289 2.37 5.09 2.16
N ARG A 290 2.73 5.58 3.35
CA ARG A 290 4.00 5.33 4.01
C ARG A 290 3.78 5.13 5.51
N MET A 291 4.43 4.13 6.08
CA MET A 291 4.39 3.81 7.51
C MET A 291 5.80 3.58 8.03
N ASP A 292 6.22 4.38 9.00
CA ASP A 292 7.53 4.24 9.65
C ASP A 292 7.34 3.49 10.98
N PHE A 293 7.57 2.17 10.95
CA PHE A 293 7.49 1.33 12.14
C PHE A 293 8.78 1.44 12.96
N THR A 294 8.65 1.57 14.26
CA THR A 294 9.74 1.55 15.24
C THR A 294 9.43 0.55 16.34
N ASN A 295 10.46 0.07 17.04
CA ASN A 295 10.31 -0.92 18.10
C ASN A 295 9.62 -2.22 17.63
N ILE A 296 9.86 -2.62 16.39
CA ILE A 296 9.41 -3.90 15.86
C ILE A 296 10.29 -5.03 16.39
N ASP A 297 9.74 -6.24 16.45
CA ASP A 297 10.45 -7.45 16.84
C ASP A 297 9.99 -8.65 16.00
N GLY A 298 10.53 -9.84 16.27
CA GLY A 298 10.05 -11.10 15.72
C GLY A 298 9.95 -11.10 14.19
N TRP A 299 11.09 -10.89 13.51
CA TRP A 299 11.16 -11.07 12.07
C TRP A 299 10.89 -12.53 11.69
N ASP A 300 10.05 -12.72 10.70
CA ASP A 300 9.75 -14.02 10.09
C ASP A 300 10.32 -14.05 8.68
N ASP A 301 11.17 -15.00 8.41
CA ASP A 301 11.95 -15.08 7.19
C ASP A 301 11.24 -15.80 6.04
N ASP A 302 10.19 -16.63 6.26
CA ASP A 302 9.49 -17.32 5.16
C ASP A 302 8.13 -17.93 5.51
N ASN A 303 7.68 -17.90 6.78
CA ASN A 303 6.52 -18.67 7.20
C ASN A 303 5.29 -17.80 7.40
N ILE A 304 4.56 -17.53 6.30
CA ILE A 304 3.24 -16.94 6.46
C ILE A 304 2.32 -17.94 7.14
N ALA A 305 1.85 -17.60 8.32
CA ALA A 305 0.91 -18.40 9.10
C ALA A 305 -0.49 -18.28 8.51
N ASN A 306 -0.70 -18.89 7.35
CA ASN A 306 -2.00 -18.89 6.68
C ASN A 306 -3.04 -19.58 7.57
N THR A 307 -4.16 -18.94 7.81
CA THR A 307 -5.25 -19.48 8.60
C THR A 307 -6.14 -20.33 7.71
N THR A 308 -6.05 -21.66 7.80
CA THR A 308 -6.94 -22.59 7.11
C THR A 308 -8.01 -23.07 8.07
N ASN A 309 -9.28 -22.94 7.70
CA ASN A 309 -10.37 -23.52 8.47
C ASN A 309 -10.66 -24.97 8.04
N GLY A 310 -11.51 -25.66 8.82
CA GLY A 310 -11.94 -27.03 8.53
C GLY A 310 -12.79 -27.19 7.25
N THR A 311 -13.18 -26.11 6.59
CA THR A 311 -14.05 -26.10 5.40
C THR A 311 -13.28 -26.00 4.08
N GLY A 312 -11.94 -25.92 4.10
CA GLY A 312 -11.10 -25.82 2.91
C GLY A 312 -10.93 -24.37 2.39
N VAL A 313 -11.16 -23.38 3.22
CA VAL A 313 -10.83 -21.99 2.94
C VAL A 313 -9.57 -21.59 3.70
N THR A 314 -8.62 -21.00 3.00
CA THR A 314 -7.40 -20.47 3.58
C THR A 314 -7.39 -18.95 3.45
N TYR A 315 -7.19 -18.23 4.54
CA TYR A 315 -6.86 -16.81 4.51
C TYR A 315 -5.35 -16.69 4.31
N HIS A 316 -4.96 -16.42 3.08
CA HIS A 316 -3.58 -16.52 2.60
C HIS A 316 -2.95 -15.15 2.48
N GLY A 317 -1.82 -14.93 3.18
CA GLY A 317 -1.04 -13.70 3.14
C GLY A 317 0.07 -13.73 2.08
N PHE A 318 0.54 -12.54 1.70
CA PHE A 318 1.62 -12.37 0.73
C PHE A 318 2.55 -11.24 1.17
N TYR A 319 3.86 -11.45 1.07
CA TYR A 319 4.86 -10.41 1.38
C TYR A 319 5.22 -9.55 0.16
N GLY A 320 5.31 -10.13 -1.02
CA GLY A 320 5.64 -9.43 -2.26
C GLY A 320 4.52 -9.47 -3.28
N LYS A 321 4.65 -8.68 -4.33
CA LYS A 321 3.71 -8.70 -5.44
C LYS A 321 3.69 -10.08 -6.08
N THR A 322 2.52 -10.68 -6.13
CA THR A 322 2.31 -12.05 -6.60
C THR A 322 1.31 -12.07 -7.74
N HIS A 323 1.66 -12.76 -8.82
CA HIS A 323 0.72 -13.05 -9.91
C HIS A 323 -0.15 -14.23 -9.50
N MET A 324 -1.47 -14.04 -9.59
CA MET A 324 -2.44 -15.02 -9.08
C MET A 324 -2.75 -16.15 -10.07
N ASP A 325 -2.19 -16.08 -11.28
CA ASP A 325 -2.38 -17.08 -12.35
C ASP A 325 -1.36 -18.22 -12.31
N ASP A 326 -0.47 -18.25 -11.30
CA ASP A 326 0.56 -19.29 -11.20
C ASP A 326 -0.06 -20.62 -10.75
N GLU A 327 -0.83 -21.24 -11.65
CA GLU A 327 -1.36 -22.60 -11.54
C GLU A 327 -0.24 -23.68 -11.65
N THR A 328 0.92 -23.44 -11.07
CA THR A 328 2.05 -24.38 -11.17
C THR A 328 1.86 -25.65 -10.33
N SER A 329 0.80 -25.75 -9.52
CA SER A 329 0.58 -26.90 -8.63
C SER A 329 -0.54 -27.87 -9.06
N GLY A 330 -1.25 -27.62 -10.16
CA GLY A 330 -2.32 -28.52 -10.63
C GLY A 330 -3.59 -28.55 -9.79
N GLU A 331 -3.68 -27.78 -8.71
CA GLU A 331 -4.88 -27.57 -7.92
C GLU A 331 -5.52 -26.24 -8.33
N GLN A 332 -6.76 -26.28 -8.83
CA GLN A 332 -7.52 -25.06 -9.13
C GLN A 332 -7.93 -24.39 -7.81
N HIS A 333 -7.23 -23.34 -7.45
CA HIS A 333 -7.62 -22.48 -6.34
C HIS A 333 -8.54 -21.37 -6.84
N LEU A 334 -9.62 -21.16 -6.10
CA LEU A 334 -10.50 -20.03 -6.33
C LEU A 334 -10.11 -18.91 -5.35
N ASN A 335 -9.61 -17.80 -5.87
CA ASN A 335 -9.17 -16.67 -5.05
C ASN A 335 -10.25 -15.58 -5.00
N LEU A 336 -10.59 -15.10 -3.79
CA LEU A 336 -11.41 -13.92 -3.58
C LEU A 336 -10.61 -12.80 -2.95
N PHE A 337 -10.77 -11.61 -3.50
CA PHE A 337 -10.09 -10.40 -3.06
C PHE A 337 -11.04 -9.45 -2.35
N LEU A 338 -10.51 -8.76 -1.36
CA LEU A 338 -11.20 -7.66 -0.70
C LEU A 338 -10.95 -6.36 -1.47
N GLY A 339 -12.01 -5.80 -2.05
CA GLY A 339 -11.99 -4.54 -2.77
C GLY A 339 -12.47 -3.35 -1.94
N SER A 340 -12.61 -2.21 -2.61
CA SER A 340 -13.16 -1.00 -2.00
C SER A 340 -14.59 -1.21 -1.49
N GLY A 341 -14.94 -0.58 -0.37
CA GLY A 341 -16.27 -0.68 0.21
C GLY A 341 -16.58 -2.02 0.87
N ASN A 342 -15.57 -2.78 1.30
CA ASN A 342 -15.68 -4.08 1.98
C ASN A 342 -16.36 -5.17 1.12
N GLN A 343 -16.30 -5.03 -0.20
CA GLN A 343 -16.85 -6.01 -1.11
C GLN A 343 -15.81 -7.05 -1.50
N LEU A 344 -16.20 -8.30 -1.52
CA LEU A 344 -15.39 -9.40 -2.01
C LEU A 344 -15.69 -9.62 -3.50
N TYR A 345 -14.68 -9.77 -4.30
CA TYR A 345 -14.81 -9.99 -5.74
C TYR A 345 -13.92 -11.12 -6.24
N TRP A 346 -14.39 -11.77 -7.29
CA TRP A 346 -13.65 -12.76 -8.05
C TRP A 346 -12.88 -12.05 -9.16
N PRO A 347 -11.58 -12.33 -9.36
CA PRO A 347 -10.86 -11.82 -10.53
C PRO A 347 -11.50 -12.34 -11.83
N GLU A 348 -11.41 -11.58 -12.92
CA GLU A 348 -11.89 -12.01 -14.22
C GLU A 348 -11.04 -13.19 -14.76
N GLU A 349 -11.64 -14.08 -15.58
CA GLU A 349 -10.89 -15.11 -16.26
C GLU A 349 -9.94 -14.47 -17.27
N ASN A 350 -8.68 -14.86 -17.24
CA ASN A 350 -7.58 -14.33 -18.05
C ASN A 350 -7.13 -12.89 -17.69
N ASP A 351 -7.58 -12.34 -16.56
CA ASP A 351 -6.96 -11.14 -16.04
C ASP A 351 -5.66 -11.54 -15.33
N ALA A 352 -4.52 -11.02 -15.82
CA ALA A 352 -3.22 -11.15 -15.15
C ALA A 352 -3.23 -10.35 -13.83
N THR A 353 -4.18 -10.69 -12.94
CA THR A 353 -4.38 -9.99 -11.69
C THR A 353 -3.20 -10.27 -10.78
N SER A 354 -2.36 -9.28 -10.57
CA SER A 354 -1.33 -9.33 -9.54
C SER A 354 -1.86 -8.72 -8.26
N MET A 355 -1.60 -9.39 -7.15
CA MET A 355 -1.81 -8.83 -5.82
C MET A 355 -0.53 -8.14 -5.36
N LEU A 356 -0.64 -6.88 -4.94
CA LEU A 356 0.45 -6.15 -4.33
C LEU A 356 0.85 -6.81 -2.99
N GLY A 357 2.08 -6.60 -2.56
CA GLY A 357 2.64 -7.21 -1.36
C GLY A 357 1.95 -6.81 -0.05
N PHE A 358 2.27 -7.54 1.01
CA PHE A 358 1.77 -7.36 2.38
C PHE A 358 0.24 -7.41 2.52
N ARG A 359 -0.42 -8.12 1.62
CA ARG A 359 -1.87 -8.29 1.55
C ARG A 359 -2.26 -9.74 1.86
N ALA A 360 -3.57 -10.00 1.88
CA ALA A 360 -4.11 -11.34 1.98
C ALA A 360 -5.37 -11.48 1.12
N CYS A 361 -5.67 -12.71 0.70
CA CYS A 361 -6.92 -13.08 0.04
C CYS A 361 -7.52 -14.34 0.66
N PHE A 362 -8.78 -14.64 0.32
CA PHE A 362 -9.39 -15.91 0.65
C PHE A 362 -9.19 -16.89 -0.51
N GLN A 363 -8.47 -17.95 -0.24
CA GLN A 363 -8.18 -19.02 -1.19
C GLN A 363 -9.04 -20.24 -0.86
N ILE A 364 -9.81 -20.72 -1.83
CA ILE A 364 -10.75 -21.81 -1.63
C ILE A 364 -10.23 -23.03 -2.41
N THR A 365 -10.00 -24.12 -1.69
CA THR A 365 -9.65 -25.41 -2.30
C THR A 365 -10.91 -26.26 -2.42
N ASN A 366 -11.25 -26.68 -3.63
CA ASN A 366 -12.41 -27.56 -3.87
C ASN A 366 -12.23 -29.00 -3.36
N SER A 367 -11.13 -29.30 -2.69
CA SER A 367 -10.80 -30.65 -2.16
C SER A 367 -11.42 -30.94 -0.79
N GLY A 368 -12.07 -29.97 -0.14
CA GLY A 368 -12.70 -30.15 1.17
C GLY A 368 -14.18 -30.51 1.08
N ALA A 369 -14.59 -31.63 1.66
CA ALA A 369 -15.94 -32.18 1.60
C ALA A 369 -17.03 -31.36 2.35
N SER A 370 -16.73 -30.17 2.85
CA SER A 370 -17.60 -29.43 3.79
C SER A 370 -18.27 -28.19 3.19
N LEU A 371 -17.68 -27.56 2.17
CA LEU A 371 -18.39 -26.49 1.44
C LEU A 371 -19.20 -27.10 0.31
N ALA A 372 -20.48 -26.75 0.19
CA ALA A 372 -21.25 -26.98 -1.03
C ALA A 372 -20.46 -26.41 -2.22
N PRO A 373 -20.57 -26.96 -3.46
CA PRO A 373 -19.69 -26.60 -4.55
C PRO A 373 -19.65 -25.08 -4.75
N VAL A 374 -18.54 -24.48 -4.31
CA VAL A 374 -18.25 -23.07 -4.53
C VAL A 374 -17.83 -22.91 -5.98
N ARG A 375 -18.37 -21.91 -6.64
CA ARG A 375 -18.03 -21.57 -8.02
C ARG A 375 -17.77 -20.09 -8.16
N ARG A 376 -16.93 -19.73 -9.10
CA ARG A 376 -16.65 -18.33 -9.45
C ARG A 376 -17.98 -17.58 -9.72
N GLY A 377 -18.06 -16.34 -9.22
CA GLY A 377 -19.26 -15.50 -9.37
C GLY A 377 -20.34 -15.70 -8.32
N MET A 378 -20.15 -16.60 -7.33
CA MET A 378 -21.05 -16.63 -6.18
C MET A 378 -20.96 -15.32 -5.39
N PRO A 379 -22.10 -14.78 -4.88
CA PRO A 379 -22.05 -13.69 -3.92
C PRO A 379 -21.21 -14.06 -2.71
N ALA A 380 -20.39 -13.14 -2.21
CA ALA A 380 -19.54 -13.36 -1.06
C ALA A 380 -19.59 -12.15 -0.10
N THR A 381 -19.51 -12.40 1.20
CA THR A 381 -19.59 -11.37 2.24
C THR A 381 -18.73 -11.70 3.44
N LEU A 382 -18.31 -10.65 4.17
CA LEU A 382 -17.66 -10.78 5.49
C LEU A 382 -18.73 -10.66 6.58
N ARG A 383 -18.62 -11.50 7.60
CA ARG A 383 -19.46 -11.46 8.81
C ARG A 383 -18.58 -11.34 10.05
N ILE A 384 -18.79 -10.27 10.83
CA ILE A 384 -18.11 -10.12 12.12
C ILE A 384 -18.80 -11.02 13.13
N VAL A 385 -18.06 -11.97 13.69
CA VAL A 385 -18.52 -12.83 14.76
C VAL A 385 -17.98 -12.28 16.08
N ALA A 386 -18.88 -12.03 17.03
CA ALA A 386 -18.47 -11.61 18.35
C ALA A 386 -17.66 -12.73 19.03
N THR A 387 -16.45 -12.41 19.49
CA THR A 387 -15.74 -13.30 20.40
C THR A 387 -16.65 -13.53 21.61
N PRO A 388 -16.90 -14.77 22.06
CA PRO A 388 -17.56 -15.00 23.31
C PRO A 388 -16.69 -14.34 24.40
N THR A 389 -17.05 -13.14 24.83
CA THR A 389 -16.49 -12.56 26.04
C THR A 389 -16.85 -13.56 27.12
N GLY A 390 -15.83 -14.11 27.81
CA GLY A 390 -16.04 -14.99 28.93
C GLY A 390 -17.08 -14.33 29.83
N ILE A 391 -18.30 -14.83 29.80
CA ILE A 391 -19.33 -14.44 30.74
C ILE A 391 -18.81 -15.00 32.05
N ASP A 392 -18.30 -14.13 32.93
CA ASP A 392 -18.22 -14.45 34.33
C ASP A 392 -19.62 -14.91 34.73
N SER A 393 -19.77 -16.19 34.85
CA SER A 393 -21.03 -16.87 35.02
C SER A 393 -21.63 -16.49 36.37
N PRO A 394 -22.81 -15.85 36.41
CA PRO A 394 -23.62 -15.80 37.63
C PRO A 394 -24.52 -17.03 37.75
N PHE A 395 -24.22 -18.16 37.07
CA PHE A 395 -25.02 -19.37 37.19
C PHE A 395 -24.25 -20.45 37.95
N PRO A 396 -24.87 -21.12 38.92
CA PRO A 396 -24.26 -22.16 39.72
C PRO A 396 -23.89 -23.36 38.83
N SER A 397 -22.73 -23.95 39.13
CA SER A 397 -22.17 -25.13 38.49
C SER A 397 -23.16 -26.30 38.42
N GLY A 398 -23.70 -26.49 37.22
CA GLY A 398 -24.49 -27.65 36.82
C GLY A 398 -24.03 -28.14 35.48
N GLU A 399 -23.63 -29.39 35.41
CA GLU A 399 -23.09 -30.10 34.26
C GLU A 399 -23.89 -29.88 32.95
N GLY A 400 -23.22 -29.39 31.91
CA GLY A 400 -23.81 -29.31 30.58
C GLY A 400 -22.83 -28.67 29.57
N ARG A 401 -22.36 -29.43 28.61
CA ARG A 401 -21.54 -29.00 27.50
C ARG A 401 -22.12 -27.74 26.86
N GLY A 402 -21.38 -26.63 26.89
CA GLY A 402 -21.81 -25.35 26.35
C GLY A 402 -21.94 -25.38 24.84
N GLU A 403 -23.18 -25.22 24.38
CA GLU A 403 -23.46 -24.98 22.95
C GLU A 403 -23.21 -23.52 22.60
N ALA A 404 -22.57 -23.29 21.48
CA ALA A 404 -22.24 -21.94 20.98
C ALA A 404 -23.50 -21.10 20.71
N ALA A 405 -23.54 -19.90 21.27
CA ALA A 405 -24.58 -18.90 20.95
C ALA A 405 -24.03 -17.98 19.84
N THR A 406 -24.78 -17.78 18.79
CA THR A 406 -24.40 -16.91 17.66
C THR A 406 -25.19 -15.61 17.73
N ILE A 407 -24.52 -14.46 17.65
CA ILE A 407 -25.18 -13.15 17.53
C ILE A 407 -25.36 -12.84 16.05
N VAL A 408 -26.59 -12.58 15.64
CA VAL A 408 -26.94 -12.26 14.25
C VAL A 408 -27.73 -10.96 14.17
N LEU A 409 -27.62 -10.26 13.05
CA LEU A 409 -28.42 -9.09 12.73
C LEU A 409 -29.73 -9.57 12.04
N ARG A 410 -30.88 -9.37 12.68
CA ARG A 410 -32.20 -9.72 12.10
C ARG A 410 -33.07 -8.48 12.11
N ASN A 411 -33.56 -8.07 10.95
CA ASN A 411 -34.38 -6.85 10.78
C ASN A 411 -33.75 -5.58 11.38
N GLY A 412 -32.43 -5.43 11.30
CA GLY A 412 -31.70 -4.25 11.83
C GLY A 412 -31.47 -4.30 13.35
N GLN A 413 -31.79 -5.40 14.05
CA GLN A 413 -31.49 -5.58 15.47
C GLN A 413 -30.58 -6.78 15.69
N LEU A 414 -29.60 -6.60 16.59
CA LEU A 414 -28.74 -7.69 17.04
C LEU A 414 -29.52 -8.62 17.96
N VAL A 415 -29.52 -9.91 17.64
CA VAL A 415 -30.19 -10.95 18.42
C VAL A 415 -29.27 -12.15 18.61
N ILE A 416 -29.45 -12.88 19.70
CA ILE A 416 -28.71 -14.11 20.02
C ILE A 416 -29.52 -15.30 19.50
N LEU A 417 -28.91 -16.13 18.64
CA LEU A 417 -29.42 -17.42 18.23
C LEU A 417 -28.81 -18.52 19.11
N ARG A 418 -29.65 -19.33 19.75
CA ARG A 418 -29.22 -20.49 20.52
C ARG A 418 -30.24 -21.62 20.31
N ASN A 419 -29.75 -22.78 19.87
CA ASN A 419 -30.61 -23.96 19.59
C ASN A 419 -31.80 -23.66 18.67
N GLY A 420 -31.60 -22.86 17.60
CA GLY A 420 -32.65 -22.49 16.67
C GLY A 420 -33.66 -21.48 17.23
N GLN A 421 -33.48 -20.96 18.43
CA GLN A 421 -34.30 -19.95 19.07
C GLN A 421 -33.60 -18.60 19.11
N THR A 422 -34.38 -17.53 18.95
CA THR A 422 -33.87 -16.14 18.94
C THR A 422 -34.09 -15.48 20.29
N PHE A 423 -33.07 -14.79 20.80
CA PHE A 423 -33.13 -14.05 22.05
C PHE A 423 -32.66 -12.61 21.83
N SER A 424 -33.11 -11.66 22.58
CA SER A 424 -32.61 -10.31 22.66
C SER A 424 -31.22 -10.29 23.34
N LEU A 425 -30.43 -9.21 23.18
CA LEU A 425 -29.12 -9.09 23.82
C LEU A 425 -29.16 -9.15 25.37
N ASN A 426 -30.30 -8.88 25.98
CA ASN A 426 -30.52 -9.04 27.41
C ASN A 426 -31.07 -10.41 27.82
N GLY A 427 -31.08 -11.39 26.89
CA GLY A 427 -31.42 -12.79 27.16
C GLY A 427 -32.91 -13.12 27.12
N GLN A 428 -33.78 -12.19 26.75
CA GLN A 428 -35.22 -12.49 26.56
C GLN A 428 -35.44 -13.24 25.24
N LYS A 429 -36.20 -14.31 25.26
CA LYS A 429 -36.60 -15.05 24.06
C LYS A 429 -37.56 -14.18 23.22
N LEU A 430 -37.25 -14.05 21.93
CA LEU A 430 -38.01 -13.28 20.93
C LEU A 430 -38.91 -14.19 20.11
#